data_66a158e17f14c93374e1f33258bd5a88
#
_entry.id   66a158e17f14c93374e1f33258bd5a88
#
_cell.length_a   1.000
_cell.length_b   1.000
_cell.length_c   1.000
_cell.angle_alpha   90.00
_cell.angle_beta   90.00
_cell.angle_gamma   90.00
#
_symmetry.space_group_name_H-M   'P 1'
#
loop_
_entity.id
_entity.type
_entity.pdbx_description
1 polymer ?
#
loop_
_entity_poly.entity_id
_entity_poly.type
_entity_poly.pdbx_seq_one_letter_code
_entity_poly.pdbx_strand_id
1 'polypeptide(L)' 'MNNTYLIEVDRIEPNGDVVTITERRTLCATKSNKGRDRQLNNLVNRIDEELKYYQVPYKRYTVSVV' A
#
# COMPACT_ATOMS: atom_id res chain seq x y z
N MET A 1 -5.63 -19.85 -4.03
CA MET A 1 -4.64 -19.08 -3.26
C MET A 1 -4.97 -17.60 -3.35
N ASN A 2 -4.74 -16.87 -2.28
CA ASN A 2 -4.94 -15.43 -2.27
C ASN A 2 -3.63 -14.71 -2.61
N ASN A 3 -3.75 -13.49 -3.12
CA ASN A 3 -2.59 -12.62 -3.34
C ASN A 3 -2.34 -11.78 -2.09
N THR A 4 -1.12 -11.75 -1.62
CA THR A 4 -0.73 -10.94 -0.47
C THR A 4 0.18 -9.80 -0.92
N TYR A 5 -0.10 -8.60 -0.42
CA TYR A 5 0.65 -7.39 -0.75
C TYR A 5 1.24 -6.79 0.51
N LEU A 6 2.47 -6.30 0.40
CA LEU A 6 3.14 -5.57 1.46
C LEU A 6 3.04 -4.08 1.17
N ILE A 7 2.51 -3.34 2.14
CA ILE A 7 2.38 -1.90 2.06
C ILE A 7 3.34 -1.29 3.06
N GLU A 8 4.22 -0.41 2.59
CA GLU A 8 5.16 0.31 3.44
C GLU A 8 4.96 1.80 3.25
N VAL A 9 4.75 2.52 4.35
CA VAL A 9 4.55 3.97 4.34
C VAL A 9 5.62 4.61 5.21
N ASP A 10 6.41 5.50 4.64
CA ASP A 10 7.36 6.32 5.39
C ASP A 10 6.61 7.56 5.89
N ARG A 11 6.09 7.45 7.11
CA ARG A 11 5.29 8.52 7.72
C ARG A 11 6.19 9.55 8.39
N ILE A 12 5.83 10.81 8.22
CA ILE A 12 6.54 11.93 8.85
C ILE A 12 5.87 12.22 10.19
N GLU A 13 6.65 12.13 11.28
CA GLU A 13 6.17 12.42 12.62
C GLU A 13 6.15 13.94 12.87
N PRO A 14 5.39 14.42 13.88
CA PRO A 14 5.34 15.84 14.20
C PRO A 14 6.71 16.47 14.51
N ASN A 15 7.67 15.69 15.02
CA ASN A 15 9.02 16.16 15.29
C ASN A 15 9.94 16.13 14.06
N GLY A 16 9.41 15.73 12.90
CA GLY A 16 10.17 15.65 11.66
C GLY A 16 10.82 14.30 11.38
N ASP A 17 10.76 13.36 12.32
CA ASP A 17 11.30 12.03 12.11
C ASP A 17 10.45 11.25 11.12
N VAL A 18 11.09 10.32 10.41
CA VAL A 18 10.40 9.43 9.47
C VAL A 18 10.35 8.02 10.06
N VAL A 19 9.14 7.47 10.14
CA VAL A 19 8.91 6.12 10.67
C VAL A 19 8.25 5.28 9.58
N THR A 20 8.82 4.12 9.30
CA THR A 20 8.26 3.18 8.33
C THR A 20 7.20 2.32 9.00
N ILE A 21 5.98 2.41 8.49
CA ILE A 21 4.86 1.58 8.92
C ILE A 21 4.61 0.53 7.86
N THR A 22 4.47 -0.73 8.30
CA THR A 22 4.29 -1.87 7.41
C THR A 22 2.93 -2.51 7.65
N GLU A 23 2.23 -2.85 6.56
CA GLU A 23 0.96 -3.54 6.63
C GLU A 23 0.90 -4.58 5.52
N ARG A 24 0.29 -5.73 5.81
CA ARG A 24 0.02 -6.75 4.80
C ARG A 24 -1.48 -6.80 4.53
N ARG A 25 -1.83 -6.84 3.25
CA ARG A 25 -3.23 -7.05 2.84
C ARG A 25 -3.31 -8.25 1.94
N THR A 26 -4.26 -9.12 2.22
CA THR A 26 -4.53 -10.31 1.42
C THR A 26 -5.83 -10.12 0.67
N LEU A 27 -5.78 -10.22 -0.65
CA LEU A 27 -6.92 -10.04 -1.53
C LEU A 27 -7.21 -11.34 -2.26
N CYS A 28 -8.39 -11.41 -2.89
CA CYS A 28 -8.82 -12.61 -3.62
C CYS A 28 -7.81 -12.97 -4.71
N ALA A 29 -7.62 -14.26 -4.91
CA ALA A 29 -6.75 -14.77 -5.97
C ALA A 29 -7.23 -14.29 -7.35
N THR A 30 -6.27 -14.05 -8.23
CA THR A 30 -6.53 -13.67 -9.62
C THR A 30 -6.14 -14.83 -10.53
N LYS A 31 -6.76 -14.88 -11.72
CA LYS A 31 -6.54 -16.00 -12.66
C LYS A 31 -5.33 -15.79 -13.55
N SER A 32 -4.79 -14.58 -13.61
CA SER A 32 -3.69 -14.25 -14.52
C SER A 32 -2.79 -13.19 -13.91
N ASN A 33 -1.58 -13.06 -14.48
CA ASN A 33 -0.66 -12.00 -14.08
C ASN A 33 -1.24 -10.62 -14.38
N LYS A 34 -1.97 -10.48 -15.48
CA LYS A 34 -2.62 -9.23 -15.84
C LYS A 34 -3.67 -8.82 -14.82
N GLY A 35 -4.44 -9.78 -14.31
CA GLY A 35 -5.42 -9.54 -13.25
C GLY A 35 -4.74 -9.13 -11.95
N ARG A 36 -3.60 -9.75 -11.62
CA ARG A 36 -2.82 -9.40 -10.44
C ARG A 36 -2.24 -7.98 -10.56
N ASP A 37 -1.77 -7.60 -11.73
CA ASP A 37 -1.27 -6.25 -11.97
C ASP A 37 -2.38 -5.21 -11.80
N ARG A 38 -3.58 -5.50 -12.30
CA ARG A 38 -4.75 -4.64 -12.11
C ARG A 38 -5.10 -4.52 -10.63
N GLN A 39 -5.06 -5.63 -9.90
CA GLN A 39 -5.33 -5.64 -8.47
C GLN A 39 -4.31 -4.79 -7.72
N LEU A 40 -3.02 -4.90 -8.08
CA LEU A 40 -1.96 -4.10 -7.49
C LEU A 40 -2.19 -2.61 -7.75
N ASN A 41 -2.51 -2.23 -8.99
CA ASN A 41 -2.77 -0.84 -9.35
C ASN A 41 -3.97 -0.27 -8.58
N ASN A 42 -5.04 -1.06 -8.44
CA ASN A 42 -6.21 -0.66 -7.67
C ASN A 42 -5.86 -0.46 -6.19
N LEU A 43 -5.02 -1.33 -5.64
CA LEU A 43 -4.58 -1.21 -4.26
C LEU A 43 -3.72 0.04 -4.05
N VAL A 44 -2.80 0.32 -4.97
CA VAL A 44 -1.98 1.55 -4.92
C VAL A 44 -2.88 2.77 -4.88
N ASN A 45 -3.89 2.83 -5.76
CA ASN A 45 -4.83 3.96 -5.79
C ASN A 45 -5.60 4.08 -4.49
N ARG A 46 -6.02 2.95 -3.91
CA ARG A 46 -6.74 2.94 -2.64
C ARG A 46 -5.87 3.46 -1.49
N ILE A 47 -4.60 3.04 -1.44
CA ILE A 47 -3.68 3.51 -0.41
C ILE A 47 -3.46 5.02 -0.56
N ASP A 48 -3.29 5.52 -1.79
CA ASP A 48 -3.13 6.95 -2.04
C ASP A 48 -4.36 7.72 -1.54
N GLU A 49 -5.56 7.23 -1.82
CA GLU A 49 -6.81 7.84 -1.35
C GLU A 49 -6.91 7.81 0.18
N GLU A 50 -6.55 6.70 0.80
CA GLU A 50 -6.60 6.58 2.27
C GLU A 50 -5.64 7.56 2.93
N LEU A 51 -4.41 7.68 2.42
CA LEU A 51 -3.43 8.62 2.96
C LEU A 51 -3.92 10.06 2.88
N LYS A 52 -4.57 10.42 1.78
CA LYS A 52 -5.15 11.76 1.61
C LYS A 52 -6.37 11.97 2.49
N TYR A 53 -7.23 10.98 2.58
CA TYR A 53 -8.46 11.06 3.38
C TYR A 53 -8.15 11.26 4.87
N TYR A 54 -7.19 10.51 5.40
CA TYR A 54 -6.79 10.60 6.80
C TYR A 54 -5.74 11.68 7.03
N GLN A 55 -5.33 12.41 5.97
CA GLN A 55 -4.34 13.48 6.05
C GLN A 55 -3.04 13.02 6.70
N VAL A 56 -2.59 11.82 6.33
CA VAL A 56 -1.35 11.24 6.85
C VAL A 56 -0.15 11.93 6.19
N PRO A 57 0.72 12.58 6.97
CA PRO A 57 1.94 13.13 6.40
C PRO A 57 2.92 12.00 6.10
N TYR A 58 3.32 11.85 4.85
CA TYR A 58 4.23 10.80 4.44
C TYR A 58 5.27 11.34 3.45
N LYS A 59 6.44 10.71 3.43
CA LYS A 59 7.49 11.02 2.49
C LYS A 59 7.32 10.22 1.21
N ARG A 60 7.04 8.93 1.35
CA ARG A 60 6.78 8.03 0.24
C ARG A 60 6.03 6.79 0.75
N TYR A 61 5.44 6.05 -0.17
CA TYR A 61 4.87 4.74 0.15
C TYR A 61 5.13 3.79 -1.01
N THR A 62 5.17 2.51 -0.71
CA THR A 62 5.33 1.45 -1.70
C THR A 62 4.33 0.34 -1.45
N VAL A 63 3.90 -0.31 -2.52
CA VAL A 63 3.06 -1.50 -2.47
C VAL A 63 3.74 -2.55 -3.34
N SER A 64 4.00 -3.71 -2.78
CA SER A 64 4.69 -4.79 -3.49
C SER A 64 3.99 -6.11 -3.29
N VAL A 65 4.18 -7.02 -4.23
CA VAL A 65 3.67 -8.39 -4.13
C VAL A 65 4.60 -9.19 -3.23
N VAL A 66 4.01 -9.90 -2.29
CA VAL A 66 4.76 -10.77 -1.38
C VAL A 66 4.77 -12.19 -1.88
#